data_06d0f981a93795c2e8964cb3c5529497
#
_entry.id   06d0f981a93795c2e8964cb3c5529497
#
_cell.length_a   1.000
_cell.length_b   1.000
_cell.length_c   1.000
_cell.angle_alpha   90.00
_cell.angle_beta   90.00
_cell.angle_gamma   90.00
#
_symmetry.space_group_name_H-M   'P 1'
#
loop_
_entity.id
_entity.type
_entity.pdbx_description
1 polymer ?
#
loop_
_entity_poly.entity_id
_entity_poly.type
_entity_poly.pdbx_seq_one_letter_code
_entity_poly.pdbx_strand_id
1 'polypeptide(L)' 'MLLNKGGKLSPAYFLSYLELVDSFRQCSKAEVYDIVFDRLFDRDKAKLGPASFQAFETAYEQFSKKHESI' A
#
# COMPACT_ATOMS: atom_id res chain seq x y z
N MET A 1 18.85 11.10 -4.71
CA MET A 1 18.64 10.68 -4.52
C MET A 1 18.37 10.21 -3.62
N LEU A 2 18.02 9.82 -3.09
CA LEU A 2 17.80 9.34 -2.34
C LEU A 2 17.60 8.61 -1.78
N LEU A 3 17.54 8.13 -1.41
CA LEU A 3 17.53 7.28 -1.06
C LEU A 3 17.19 6.89 0.11
N ASN A 4 16.52 6.23 0.49
CA ASN A 4 16.11 5.90 1.56
C ASN A 4 16.81 4.86 2.05
N LYS A 5 17.52 4.93 2.78
CA LYS A 5 18.17 4.02 3.22
C LYS A 5 17.68 3.57 4.36
N GLY A 6 16.92 3.71 4.97
CA GLY A 6 16.51 3.25 6.23
C GLY A 6 15.79 1.99 6.25
N GLY A 7 15.53 1.44 5.24
CA GLY A 7 14.81 0.20 5.27
C GLY A 7 13.34 0.35 5.47
N LYS A 8 12.84 1.59 5.62
CA LYS A 8 11.45 1.74 5.73
C LYS A 8 10.83 1.87 4.40
N LEU A 9 9.69 1.33 4.15
CA LEU A 9 8.98 1.44 2.89
C LEU A 9 8.16 2.72 2.91
N SER A 10 8.23 3.48 1.84
CA SER A 10 7.55 4.76 1.78
C SER A 10 6.13 4.60 1.28
N PRO A 11 5.27 5.60 1.53
CA PRO A 11 3.92 5.53 0.99
C PRO A 11 3.90 5.42 -0.52
N ALA A 12 4.87 6.03 -1.20
CA ALA A 12 4.92 5.95 -2.65
C ALA A 12 5.10 4.50 -3.11
N TYR A 13 5.90 3.75 -2.38
CA TYR A 13 6.10 2.36 -2.71
C TYR A 13 4.78 1.58 -2.61
N PHE A 14 4.08 1.77 -1.51
CA PHE A 14 2.83 1.06 -1.33
C PHE A 14 1.78 1.53 -2.32
N LEU A 15 1.78 2.81 -2.63
CA LEU A 15 0.81 3.32 -3.59
C LEU A 15 1.02 2.68 -4.95
N SER A 16 2.27 2.56 -5.37
CA SER A 16 2.56 1.91 -6.63
C SER A 16 2.09 0.46 -6.63
N TYR A 17 2.29 -0.21 -5.51
CA TYR A 17 1.88 -1.59 -5.42
C TYR A 17 0.36 -1.72 -5.47
N LEU A 18 -0.32 -0.83 -4.76
CA LEU A 18 -1.78 -0.85 -4.78
C LEU A 18 -2.31 -0.63 -6.19
N GLU A 19 -1.72 0.30 -6.90
CA GLU A 19 -2.16 0.58 -8.25
C GLU A 19 -1.86 -0.57 -9.20
N LEU A 20 -0.75 -1.23 -8.98
CA LEU A 20 -0.39 -2.37 -9.80
C LEU A 20 -1.41 -3.50 -9.59
N VAL A 21 -1.76 -3.78 -8.35
CA VAL A 21 -2.71 -4.84 -8.07
C VAL A 21 -4.08 -4.48 -8.63
N ASP A 22 -4.47 -3.22 -8.50
CA ASP A 22 -5.74 -2.78 -9.01
C ASP A 22 -5.81 -2.97 -10.52
N SER A 23 -4.74 -2.61 -11.20
CA SER A 23 -4.68 -2.74 -12.64
C SER A 23 -4.75 -4.20 -13.07
N PHE A 24 -4.15 -5.07 -12.27
CA PHE A 24 -4.09 -6.45 -12.61
C PHE A 24 -5.37 -7.19 -12.30
N ARG A 25 -5.97 -6.91 -11.17
CA ARG A 25 -7.12 -7.66 -10.74
C ARG A 25 -8.43 -6.96 -10.99
N GLN A 26 -8.44 -5.68 -11.06
CA GLN A 26 -9.66 -4.92 -11.30
C GLN A 26 -10.73 -5.27 -10.31
N CYS A 27 -10.38 -5.27 -9.05
CA CYS A 27 -11.35 -5.55 -8.02
C CYS A 27 -11.60 -4.29 -7.20
N SER A 28 -12.41 -4.39 -6.20
CA SER A 28 -12.75 -3.22 -5.40
C SER A 28 -11.54 -2.75 -4.61
N LYS A 29 -11.59 -1.51 -4.16
CA LYS A 29 -10.49 -0.98 -3.37
C LYS A 29 -10.25 -1.77 -2.11
N ALA A 30 -11.31 -2.23 -1.49
CA ALA A 30 -11.16 -3.02 -0.29
C ALA A 30 -10.44 -4.33 -0.58
N GLU A 31 -10.70 -4.91 -1.72
CA GLU A 31 -10.03 -6.13 -2.08
C GLU A 31 -8.57 -5.89 -2.40
N VAL A 32 -8.27 -4.77 -3.04
CA VAL A 32 -6.90 -4.43 -3.31
C VAL A 32 -6.13 -4.29 -2.02
N TYR A 33 -6.73 -3.61 -1.04
CA TYR A 33 -6.11 -3.45 0.26
C TYR A 33 -5.81 -4.82 0.87
N ASP A 34 -6.78 -5.68 0.85
CA ASP A 34 -6.63 -6.99 1.46
C ASP A 34 -5.54 -7.81 0.79
N ILE A 35 -5.51 -7.76 -0.54
CA ILE A 35 -4.50 -8.51 -1.27
C ILE A 35 -3.10 -8.00 -0.94
N VAL A 36 -2.93 -6.69 -0.94
CA VAL A 36 -1.61 -6.12 -0.67
C VAL A 36 -1.21 -6.38 0.77
N PHE A 37 -2.16 -6.25 1.69
CA PHE A 37 -1.88 -6.50 3.09
C PHE A 37 -1.44 -7.95 3.29
N ASP A 38 -2.14 -8.86 2.63
CA ASP A 38 -1.82 -10.26 2.75
C ASP A 38 -0.43 -10.55 2.18
N ARG A 39 -0.10 -9.94 1.05
CA ARG A 39 1.16 -10.25 0.41
C ARG A 39 2.36 -9.59 1.07
N LEU A 40 2.21 -8.36 1.49
CA LEU A 40 3.34 -7.64 2.05
C LEU A 40 3.47 -7.80 3.56
N PHE A 41 2.35 -7.87 4.24
CA PHE A 41 2.37 -7.95 5.70
C PHE A 41 2.03 -9.34 6.21
N ASP A 42 1.66 -10.25 5.32
CA ASP A 42 1.34 -11.60 5.72
C ASP A 42 0.24 -11.58 6.76
N ARG A 43 -0.69 -10.63 6.61
CA ARG A 43 -1.83 -10.47 7.51
C ARG A 43 -1.42 -10.10 8.91
N ASP A 44 -0.24 -9.55 9.06
CA ASP A 44 0.25 -9.16 10.37
C ASP A 44 0.74 -7.73 10.25
N LYS A 45 -0.01 -6.77 10.76
CA LYS A 45 0.36 -5.39 10.59
C LYS A 45 1.64 -5.04 11.30
N ALA A 46 2.12 -5.88 12.17
CA ALA A 46 3.37 -5.61 12.84
C ALA A 46 4.55 -6.21 12.13
N LYS A 47 4.32 -6.94 11.06
CA LYS A 47 5.40 -7.64 10.40
C LYS A 47 6.49 -6.72 9.90
N LEU A 48 6.12 -5.63 9.29
CA LEU A 48 7.09 -4.68 8.76
C LEU A 48 7.29 -3.49 9.69
N GLY A 49 6.68 -3.51 10.85
CA GLY A 49 6.83 -2.44 11.79
C GLY A 49 5.71 -1.41 11.68
N PRO A 50 5.47 -0.67 12.75
CA PRO A 50 4.37 0.29 12.74
C PRO A 50 4.56 1.41 11.73
N ALA A 51 5.79 1.83 11.50
CA ALA A 51 6.01 2.89 10.53
C ALA A 51 5.65 2.44 9.12
N SER A 52 5.96 1.21 8.80
CA SER A 52 5.63 0.70 7.48
C SER A 52 4.13 0.52 7.32
N PHE A 53 3.47 0.07 8.35
CA PHE A 53 2.02 -0.08 8.27
C PHE A 53 1.35 1.27 8.13
N GLN A 54 1.87 2.28 8.81
CA GLN A 54 1.32 3.61 8.69
C GLN A 54 1.51 4.14 7.28
N ALA A 55 2.67 3.89 6.68
CA ALA A 55 2.91 4.30 5.31
C ALA A 55 1.95 3.60 4.36
N PHE A 56 1.67 2.33 4.62
CA PHE A 56 0.73 1.58 3.82
C PHE A 56 -0.66 2.19 3.92
N GLU A 57 -1.09 2.55 5.11
CA GLU A 57 -2.40 3.14 5.27
C GLU A 57 -2.49 4.50 4.60
N THR A 58 -1.43 5.28 4.68
CA THR A 58 -1.39 6.56 4.00
C THR A 58 -1.50 6.36 2.49
N ALA A 59 -0.80 5.36 1.98
CA ALA A 59 -0.86 5.07 0.56
C ALA A 59 -2.26 4.62 0.14
N TYR A 60 -2.88 3.82 0.98
CA TYR A 60 -4.23 3.36 0.65
C TYR A 60 -5.20 4.53 0.64
N GLU A 61 -5.02 5.46 1.54
CA GLU A 61 -5.87 6.61 1.57
C GLU A 61 -5.72 7.43 0.29
N GLN A 62 -4.50 7.62 -0.16
CA GLN A 62 -4.27 8.35 -1.39
C GLN A 62 -4.81 7.59 -2.59
N PHE A 63 -4.61 6.29 -2.59
CA PHE A 63 -5.11 5.45 -3.66
C PHE A 63 -6.63 5.53 -3.73
N SER A 64 -7.27 5.48 -2.60
CA SER A 64 -8.72 5.54 -2.52
C SER A 64 -9.25 6.87 -3.02
N LYS A 65 -8.63 7.97 -2.62
CA LYS A 65 -9.05 9.26 -3.06
C LYS A 65 -8.85 9.43 -4.56
N LYS A 66 -7.73 8.95 -5.04
CA LYS A 66 -7.43 9.10 -6.45
C LYS A 66 -8.45 8.37 -7.30
N HIS A 67 -8.85 7.20 -6.90
CA HIS A 67 -9.78 6.42 -7.69
C HIS A 67 -11.23 6.71 -7.39
N GLU A 68 -11.49 7.52 -6.36
CA GLU A 68 -12.83 7.83 -6.05
C GLU A 68 -13.22 9.11 -6.64
N SER A 69 -12.31 9.92 -7.07
CA SER A 69 -12.66 11.17 -7.53
C SER A 69 -13.43 11.09 -8.78
N ILE A 70 -14.31 11.83 -8.94
CA ILE A 70 -15.06 11.73 -10.06
C ILE A 70 -15.26 12.68 -10.58
#